data_bb41e28bf1a960497c284b5a3dec7246
#
_entry.id   bb41e28bf1a960497c284b5a3dec7246
#
_cell.length_a   1.000
_cell.length_b   1.000
_cell.length_c   1.000
_cell.angle_alpha   90.00
_cell.angle_beta   90.00
_cell.angle_gamma   90.00
#
_symmetry.space_group_name_H-M   'P 1'
#
loop_
_entity.id
_entity.type
_entity.pdbx_description
1 polymer ?
#
loop_
_entity_poly.entity_id
_entity_poly.type
_entity_poly.pdbx_seq_one_letter_code
_entity_poly.pdbx_strand_id
1 'polypeptide(L)'
;VAKRLVDSVCNLDYPKNQMNIMVLDDSDDDTVDLLEKTVNYYKTQGFQIEHIRRGTRKGYKAGALKYAMQITDTELVAIFDADFIPPTWFLKKAIPHFSKSNIGLIQCRWGHVNENYSTITKVQALSLDFHFLIEQKAKSDSHLFMNFNGTAGIWKRDCIEDAGGWHTATLVEDLDLSYRAQMKGWKCVFLPDIVVDAELPAQMNAAKRQQFRWAKGSIQCATKLLFDITAKRKISVETKVQAFVQLTRHIVYPLMLIQFLALPILLAGQVNLYVVSFLPIITFATYLAMGPGAYILIIQNMYGKSWKSKAKLLPALLVYNAGMSVNNTVAVFDAVFGRKNEFLRTPKYGIIKKEDDWKGKAYNLPFTQTTLLEIFFGVYGVLAIFISIFSNNPVFVPIIAIQTIGFFFIAYMSLSHTRFKRNKSSEQRKMTKKEKMANTVYKLSMVGILGLIIFGGFMAINGYNSDIYPLDRIRGHFDGIIGSSDPEVIRAHLIAIQLDMEPLLEKLPETTDTHSQIISKNPVWIFATESTNFIRIQNNVDAMLVSVNEISAIPPNNSAYHTGMMDINNRADLLRQNIMDATPYMYVSLANVFSSIIWIAVIIGIFSALKRKRTQLKESDSIGV
;
A
#
# COMPACT_ATOMS: atom_id res chain seq x y z
N VAL A 1 -30.33 6.81 9.49
CA VAL A 1 -29.64 6.80 8.19
C VAL A 1 -30.56 6.14 7.16
N ALA A 2 -30.91 4.86 7.30
CA ALA A 2 -31.71 4.10 6.33
C ALA A 2 -33.10 4.74 6.06
N LYS A 3 -33.84 5.15 7.12
CA LYS A 3 -35.11 5.86 6.95
C LYS A 3 -34.97 7.10 6.06
N ARG A 4 -33.91 7.90 6.25
CA ARG A 4 -33.67 9.12 5.47
C ARG A 4 -33.53 8.81 3.96
N LEU A 5 -32.88 7.69 3.60
CA LEU A 5 -32.81 7.25 2.20
C LEU A 5 -34.21 6.90 1.67
N VAL A 6 -34.98 6.09 2.40
CA VAL A 6 -36.37 5.74 1.98
C VAL A 6 -37.22 6.99 1.79
N ASP A 7 -37.14 7.92 2.74
CA ASP A 7 -37.85 9.22 2.63
C ASP A 7 -37.40 9.99 1.37
N SER A 8 -36.09 10.03 1.08
CA SER A 8 -35.58 10.73 -0.11
C SER A 8 -35.98 10.06 -1.43
N VAL A 9 -36.00 8.73 -1.48
CA VAL A 9 -36.41 7.97 -2.68
C VAL A 9 -37.93 8.14 -2.92
N CYS A 10 -38.75 8.11 -1.87
CA CYS A 10 -40.17 8.34 -1.99
C CYS A 10 -40.52 9.81 -2.33
N ASN A 11 -39.60 10.75 -2.12
CA ASN A 11 -39.74 12.16 -2.51
C ASN A 11 -39.19 12.46 -3.93
N LEU A 12 -38.76 11.46 -4.69
CA LEU A 12 -38.32 11.66 -6.08
C LEU A 12 -39.52 12.15 -6.92
N ASP A 13 -39.28 13.21 -7.70
CA ASP A 13 -40.24 13.77 -8.65
C ASP A 13 -40.30 12.87 -9.91
N TYR A 14 -40.99 11.74 -9.75
CA TYR A 14 -41.19 10.75 -10.79
C TYR A 14 -42.53 10.05 -10.59
N PRO A 15 -43.25 9.61 -11.67
CA PRO A 15 -44.55 8.97 -11.51
C PRO A 15 -44.48 7.72 -10.64
N LYS A 16 -45.28 7.66 -9.58
CA LYS A 16 -45.28 6.56 -8.60
C LYS A 16 -45.53 5.18 -9.23
N ASN A 17 -46.38 5.14 -10.23
CA ASN A 17 -46.75 3.92 -10.98
C ASN A 17 -45.63 3.41 -11.90
N GLN A 18 -44.56 4.21 -12.10
CA GLN A 18 -43.38 3.83 -12.86
C GLN A 18 -42.18 3.54 -11.96
N MET A 19 -42.34 3.56 -10.65
CA MET A 19 -41.31 3.26 -9.66
C MET A 19 -41.73 2.04 -8.84
N ASN A 20 -40.87 1.02 -8.85
CA ASN A 20 -40.91 -0.10 -7.90
C ASN A 20 -39.75 0.06 -6.92
N ILE A 21 -40.01 0.31 -5.65
CA ILE A 21 -39.03 0.59 -4.62
C ILE A 21 -38.79 -0.67 -3.78
N MET A 22 -37.57 -1.21 -3.81
CA MET A 22 -37.19 -2.39 -3.05
C MET A 22 -36.19 -2.00 -1.96
N VAL A 23 -36.59 -2.11 -0.71
CA VAL A 23 -35.74 -1.89 0.45
C VAL A 23 -35.09 -3.21 0.83
N LEU A 24 -33.86 -3.43 0.34
CA LEU A 24 -33.10 -4.66 0.58
C LEU A 24 -32.42 -4.61 1.94
N ASP A 25 -32.94 -5.32 2.92
CA ASP A 25 -32.51 -5.26 4.31
C ASP A 25 -32.05 -6.61 4.86
N ASP A 26 -30.75 -6.70 5.14
CA ASP A 26 -30.12 -7.81 5.84
C ASP A 26 -29.75 -7.44 7.29
N SER A 27 -30.40 -6.43 7.91
CA SER A 27 -30.13 -6.01 9.28
C SER A 27 -30.65 -7.03 10.29
N ASP A 28 -30.07 -7.02 11.48
CA ASP A 28 -30.41 -7.87 12.63
C ASP A 28 -30.60 -7.05 13.92
N ASP A 29 -30.89 -5.75 13.77
CA ASP A 29 -31.07 -4.78 14.82
C ASP A 29 -32.40 -4.02 14.65
N ASP A 30 -32.60 -2.96 15.42
CA ASP A 30 -33.78 -2.09 15.41
C ASP A 30 -34.05 -1.40 14.04
N THR A 31 -33.13 -1.50 13.10
CA THR A 31 -33.32 -1.02 11.72
C THR A 31 -34.46 -1.75 11.03
N VAL A 32 -34.68 -3.02 11.35
CA VAL A 32 -35.73 -3.86 10.77
C VAL A 32 -37.12 -3.23 11.04
N ASP A 33 -37.43 -3.03 12.32
CA ASP A 33 -38.72 -2.48 12.76
C ASP A 33 -38.94 -1.05 12.23
N LEU A 34 -37.86 -0.27 12.21
CA LEU A 34 -37.86 1.08 11.66
C LEU A 34 -38.21 1.11 10.18
N LEU A 35 -37.59 0.23 9.40
CA LEU A 35 -37.83 0.15 7.95
C LEU A 35 -39.19 -0.43 7.64
N GLU A 36 -39.65 -1.44 8.38
CA GLU A 36 -40.99 -2.00 8.21
C GLU A 36 -42.08 -0.94 8.43
N LYS A 37 -41.99 -0.17 9.53
CA LYS A 37 -42.91 0.96 9.79
C LYS A 37 -42.85 2.02 8.69
N THR A 38 -41.64 2.33 8.20
CA THR A 38 -41.46 3.35 7.16
C THR A 38 -42.05 2.88 5.82
N VAL A 39 -41.80 1.65 5.43
CA VAL A 39 -42.33 1.04 4.20
C VAL A 39 -43.84 0.98 4.25
N ASN A 40 -44.42 0.52 5.38
CA ASN A 40 -45.88 0.47 5.56
C ASN A 40 -46.51 1.85 5.44
N TYR A 41 -45.90 2.88 6.02
CA TYR A 41 -46.35 4.27 5.87
C TYR A 41 -46.40 4.68 4.38
N TYR A 42 -45.34 4.46 3.60
CA TYR A 42 -45.33 4.86 2.19
C TYR A 42 -46.23 3.98 1.31
N LYS A 43 -46.50 2.74 1.67
CA LYS A 43 -47.56 1.92 1.03
C LYS A 43 -48.91 2.59 1.13
N THR A 44 -49.28 3.13 2.33
CA THR A 44 -50.56 3.85 2.51
C THR A 44 -50.61 5.15 1.71
N GLN A 45 -49.47 5.71 1.32
CA GLN A 45 -49.35 6.88 0.44
C GLN A 45 -49.40 6.53 -1.07
N GLY A 46 -49.65 5.27 -1.41
CA GLY A 46 -49.78 4.80 -2.80
C GLY A 46 -48.46 4.56 -3.52
N PHE A 47 -47.36 4.35 -2.80
CA PHE A 47 -46.08 3.91 -3.40
C PHE A 47 -46.04 2.39 -3.57
N GLN A 48 -45.50 1.94 -4.70
CA GLN A 48 -45.08 0.55 -4.87
C GLN A 48 -43.73 0.36 -4.18
N ILE A 49 -43.75 -0.02 -2.91
CA ILE A 49 -42.58 -0.16 -2.06
C ILE A 49 -42.62 -1.45 -1.24
N GLU A 50 -41.53 -2.19 -1.20
CA GLU A 50 -41.44 -3.44 -0.48
C GLU A 50 -40.21 -3.50 0.43
N HIS A 51 -40.38 -4.09 1.63
CA HIS A 51 -39.30 -4.43 2.54
C HIS A 51 -38.88 -5.86 2.30
N ILE A 52 -37.73 -6.04 1.65
CA ILE A 52 -37.21 -7.34 1.20
C ILE A 52 -36.18 -7.85 2.20
N ARG A 53 -36.50 -8.97 2.85
CA ARG A 53 -35.60 -9.67 3.78
C ARG A 53 -35.37 -11.10 3.30
N ARG A 54 -34.10 -11.46 3.16
CA ARG A 54 -33.70 -12.76 2.59
C ARG A 54 -33.51 -13.87 3.63
N GLY A 55 -33.53 -13.57 4.94
CA GLY A 55 -33.21 -14.51 6.02
C GLY A 55 -31.74 -14.96 6.03
N THR A 56 -30.91 -14.45 5.16
CA THR A 56 -29.48 -14.80 5.04
C THR A 56 -28.68 -13.60 4.56
N ARG A 57 -27.42 -13.50 5.01
CA ARG A 57 -26.46 -12.49 4.51
C ARG A 57 -25.51 -13.06 3.45
N LYS A 58 -25.80 -14.24 2.89
CA LYS A 58 -24.92 -14.89 1.89
C LYS A 58 -24.70 -13.97 0.70
N GLY A 59 -23.42 -13.70 0.37
CA GLY A 59 -23.03 -12.81 -0.72
C GLY A 59 -23.23 -11.33 -0.43
N TYR A 60 -23.65 -10.94 0.78
CA TYR A 60 -23.79 -9.55 1.23
C TYR A 60 -24.60 -8.70 0.22
N LYS A 61 -24.12 -7.47 -0.12
CA LYS A 61 -24.78 -6.58 -1.07
C LYS A 61 -24.95 -7.21 -2.45
N ALA A 62 -23.90 -7.83 -3.00
CA ALA A 62 -24.00 -8.54 -4.29
C ALA A 62 -25.09 -9.62 -4.28
N GLY A 63 -25.18 -10.39 -3.17
CA GLY A 63 -26.22 -11.39 -2.99
C GLY A 63 -27.62 -10.78 -2.88
N ALA A 64 -27.76 -9.62 -2.21
CA ALA A 64 -29.04 -8.90 -2.11
C ALA A 64 -29.48 -8.38 -3.48
N LEU A 65 -28.58 -7.74 -4.23
CA LEU A 65 -28.87 -7.26 -5.58
C LEU A 65 -29.19 -8.40 -6.54
N LYS A 66 -28.45 -9.53 -6.46
CA LYS A 66 -28.77 -10.73 -7.25
C LYS A 66 -30.17 -11.26 -6.96
N TYR A 67 -30.56 -11.28 -5.68
CA TYR A 67 -31.90 -11.71 -5.28
C TYR A 67 -33.00 -10.75 -5.81
N ALA A 68 -32.76 -9.42 -5.66
CA ALA A 68 -33.67 -8.42 -6.17
C ALA A 68 -33.92 -8.54 -7.68
N MET A 69 -32.90 -8.85 -8.47
CA MET A 69 -33.03 -9.07 -9.92
C MET A 69 -33.93 -10.26 -10.28
N GLN A 70 -34.14 -11.22 -9.38
CA GLN A 70 -35.00 -12.38 -9.61
C GLN A 70 -36.48 -12.08 -9.37
N ILE A 71 -36.80 -11.03 -8.61
CA ILE A 71 -38.15 -10.68 -8.18
C ILE A 71 -38.65 -9.36 -8.78
N THR A 72 -37.91 -8.76 -9.69
CA THR A 72 -38.32 -7.58 -10.46
C THR A 72 -38.04 -7.78 -11.94
N ASP A 73 -38.82 -7.14 -12.79
CA ASP A 73 -38.73 -7.14 -14.25
C ASP A 73 -38.55 -5.74 -14.85
N THR A 74 -38.25 -4.75 -14.01
CA THR A 74 -38.05 -3.35 -14.42
C THR A 74 -36.89 -3.21 -15.42
N GLU A 75 -37.07 -2.34 -16.43
CA GLU A 75 -36.05 -2.07 -17.46
C GLU A 75 -34.79 -1.42 -16.89
N LEU A 76 -34.97 -0.50 -15.92
CA LEU A 76 -33.89 0.27 -15.30
C LEU A 76 -33.83 -0.01 -13.80
N VAL A 77 -32.61 -0.10 -13.27
CA VAL A 77 -32.34 -0.38 -11.84
C VAL A 77 -31.48 0.75 -11.27
N ALA A 78 -32.07 1.63 -10.48
CA ALA A 78 -31.36 2.64 -9.72
C ALA A 78 -30.91 2.07 -8.36
N ILE A 79 -29.64 2.31 -7.97
CA ILE A 79 -29.04 1.74 -6.75
C ILE A 79 -28.58 2.84 -5.83
N PHE A 80 -29.03 2.78 -4.57
CA PHE A 80 -28.61 3.70 -3.51
C PHE A 80 -28.21 2.92 -2.25
N ASP A 81 -27.04 3.22 -1.71
CA ASP A 81 -26.63 2.76 -0.39
C ASP A 81 -27.35 3.56 0.71
N ALA A 82 -27.54 2.96 1.87
CA ALA A 82 -28.40 3.49 2.97
C ALA A 82 -28.07 4.93 3.41
N ASP A 83 -26.89 5.42 3.18
CA ASP A 83 -26.42 6.77 3.59
C ASP A 83 -26.54 7.83 2.48
N PHE A 84 -27.02 7.46 1.29
CA PHE A 84 -27.19 8.39 0.16
C PHE A 84 -28.52 9.14 0.22
N ILE A 85 -28.51 10.33 -0.35
CA ILE A 85 -29.68 11.25 -0.39
C ILE A 85 -29.82 11.74 -1.83
N PRO A 86 -30.54 11.00 -2.70
CA PRO A 86 -30.77 11.47 -4.06
C PRO A 86 -31.62 12.74 -4.07
N PRO A 87 -31.29 13.72 -4.92
CA PRO A 87 -32.12 14.90 -5.10
C PRO A 87 -33.43 14.54 -5.81
N THR A 88 -34.50 15.30 -5.56
CA THR A 88 -35.86 15.01 -6.06
C THR A 88 -35.88 14.81 -7.59
N TRP A 89 -35.12 15.54 -8.32
CA TRP A 89 -35.05 15.53 -9.78
C TRP A 89 -34.10 14.45 -10.38
N PHE A 90 -33.52 13.56 -9.56
CA PHE A 90 -32.49 12.59 -9.95
C PHE A 90 -32.90 11.75 -11.17
N LEU A 91 -34.05 11.07 -11.11
CA LEU A 91 -34.52 10.19 -12.20
C LEU A 91 -34.84 10.97 -13.47
N LYS A 92 -35.52 12.12 -13.35
CA LYS A 92 -35.86 12.98 -14.49
C LYS A 92 -34.64 13.42 -15.28
N LYS A 93 -33.52 13.70 -14.62
CA LYS A 93 -32.28 14.11 -15.29
C LYS A 93 -31.44 12.93 -15.78
N ALA A 94 -31.42 11.81 -15.07
CA ALA A 94 -30.54 10.69 -15.40
C ALA A 94 -31.12 9.77 -16.50
N ILE A 95 -32.41 9.41 -16.43
CA ILE A 95 -33.05 8.44 -17.32
C ILE A 95 -32.96 8.82 -18.82
N PRO A 96 -33.14 10.09 -19.23
CA PRO A 96 -33.08 10.45 -20.67
C PRO A 96 -31.76 10.10 -21.36
N HIS A 97 -30.67 9.94 -20.62
CA HIS A 97 -29.38 9.55 -21.19
C HIS A 97 -29.36 8.10 -21.71
N PHE A 98 -30.34 7.23 -21.33
CA PHE A 98 -30.47 5.88 -21.88
C PHE A 98 -31.09 5.82 -23.27
N SER A 99 -31.45 6.95 -23.87
CA SER A 99 -31.99 7.01 -25.24
C SER A 99 -31.10 6.36 -26.31
N LYS A 100 -29.80 6.26 -26.04
CA LYS A 100 -28.85 5.50 -26.88
C LYS A 100 -28.84 4.04 -26.47
N SER A 101 -29.07 3.14 -27.41
CA SER A 101 -29.29 1.70 -27.19
C SER A 101 -28.15 0.96 -26.50
N ASN A 102 -26.91 1.45 -26.62
CA ASN A 102 -25.72 0.77 -26.06
C ASN A 102 -25.25 1.33 -24.70
N ILE A 103 -25.99 2.26 -24.10
CA ILE A 103 -25.70 2.71 -22.72
C ILE A 103 -26.30 1.73 -21.74
N GLY A 104 -25.45 1.07 -20.97
CA GLY A 104 -25.82 0.10 -19.96
C GLY A 104 -25.75 0.59 -18.53
N LEU A 105 -24.95 1.66 -18.29
CA LEU A 105 -24.73 2.22 -16.96
C LEU A 105 -24.62 3.75 -17.01
N ILE A 106 -25.29 4.40 -16.09
CA ILE A 106 -25.09 5.81 -15.73
C ILE A 106 -24.59 5.87 -14.29
N GLN A 107 -23.41 6.46 -14.09
CA GLN A 107 -22.86 6.80 -12.78
C GLN A 107 -23.01 8.29 -12.53
N CYS A 108 -23.58 8.66 -11.39
CA CYS A 108 -23.66 10.05 -10.95
C CYS A 108 -22.57 10.37 -9.91
N ARG A 109 -22.27 11.64 -9.72
CA ARG A 109 -21.24 12.11 -8.79
C ARG A 109 -21.70 11.95 -7.34
N TRP A 110 -20.79 11.55 -6.46
CA TRP A 110 -21.03 11.61 -5.01
C TRP A 110 -20.74 13.01 -4.48
N GLY A 111 -21.69 13.51 -3.69
CA GLY A 111 -21.51 14.65 -2.81
C GLY A 111 -21.26 14.22 -1.37
N HIS A 112 -21.02 15.18 -0.47
CA HIS A 112 -20.56 14.91 0.89
C HIS A 112 -21.32 15.75 1.91
N VAL A 113 -22.37 15.18 2.58
CA VAL A 113 -23.20 15.90 3.56
C VAL A 113 -22.40 16.40 4.76
N ASN A 114 -21.35 15.69 5.16
CA ASN A 114 -20.56 15.99 6.34
C ASN A 114 -19.10 16.37 6.03
N GLU A 115 -18.81 16.92 4.84
CA GLU A 115 -17.46 17.35 4.45
C GLU A 115 -16.80 18.21 5.53
N ASN A 116 -17.52 19.20 6.06
CA ASN A 116 -17.00 20.18 7.00
C ASN A 116 -16.93 19.71 8.46
N TYR A 117 -17.28 18.46 8.74
CA TYR A 117 -17.33 17.93 10.10
C TYR A 117 -15.96 17.86 10.78
N SER A 118 -14.92 17.39 10.09
CA SER A 118 -13.56 17.23 10.61
C SER A 118 -12.51 17.33 9.51
N THR A 119 -11.22 17.41 9.88
CA THR A 119 -10.11 17.34 8.92
C THR A 119 -10.14 16.02 8.15
N ILE A 120 -10.46 14.90 8.81
CA ILE A 120 -10.55 13.59 8.20
C ILE A 120 -11.63 13.57 7.10
N THR A 121 -12.82 14.13 7.36
CA THR A 121 -13.89 14.18 6.36
C THR A 121 -13.54 15.11 5.21
N LYS A 122 -12.90 16.26 5.47
CA LYS A 122 -12.42 17.17 4.41
C LYS A 122 -11.39 16.51 3.47
N VAL A 123 -10.45 15.76 4.03
CA VAL A 123 -9.43 15.05 3.24
C VAL A 123 -10.06 13.93 2.41
N GLN A 124 -11.01 13.19 2.98
CA GLN A 124 -11.74 12.15 2.26
C GLN A 124 -12.59 12.75 1.13
N ALA A 125 -13.30 13.87 1.38
CA ALA A 125 -14.05 14.60 0.37
C ALA A 125 -13.15 14.99 -0.80
N LEU A 126 -12.01 15.64 -0.51
CA LEU A 126 -11.06 16.05 -1.54
C LEU A 126 -10.55 14.86 -2.37
N SER A 127 -10.23 13.74 -1.72
CA SER A 127 -9.78 12.51 -2.40
C SER A 127 -10.86 11.94 -3.33
N LEU A 128 -12.13 11.93 -2.90
CA LEU A 128 -13.25 11.45 -3.72
C LEU A 128 -13.59 12.43 -4.85
N ASP A 129 -13.48 13.74 -4.61
CA ASP A 129 -13.66 14.73 -5.66
C ASP A 129 -12.63 14.54 -6.80
N PHE A 130 -11.36 14.20 -6.48
CA PHE A 130 -10.38 13.82 -7.51
C PHE A 130 -10.85 12.62 -8.32
N HIS A 131 -11.35 11.59 -7.64
CA HIS A 131 -11.84 10.39 -8.32
C HIS A 131 -13.02 10.71 -9.27
N PHE A 132 -13.99 11.50 -8.82
CA PHE A 132 -15.18 11.79 -9.63
C PHE A 132 -14.93 12.85 -10.70
N LEU A 133 -14.37 14.01 -10.33
CA LEU A 133 -14.26 15.15 -11.23
C LEU A 133 -13.09 15.05 -12.23
N ILE A 134 -12.09 14.24 -11.93
CA ILE A 134 -10.95 14.02 -12.82
C ILE A 134 -10.97 12.60 -13.42
N GLU A 135 -10.84 11.55 -12.58
CA GLU A 135 -10.67 10.21 -13.11
C GLU A 135 -11.92 9.69 -13.85
N GLN A 136 -13.10 9.75 -13.20
CA GLN A 136 -14.34 9.24 -13.80
C GLN A 136 -14.74 10.08 -15.02
N LYS A 137 -14.61 11.41 -14.92
CA LYS A 137 -14.91 12.31 -16.04
C LYS A 137 -13.99 12.03 -17.23
N ALA A 138 -12.68 11.97 -17.04
CA ALA A 138 -11.72 11.68 -18.09
C ALA A 138 -11.98 10.31 -18.75
N LYS A 139 -12.27 9.27 -17.97
CA LYS A 139 -12.59 7.94 -18.50
C LYS A 139 -13.87 7.95 -19.32
N SER A 140 -14.92 8.61 -18.84
CA SER A 140 -16.19 8.73 -19.55
C SER A 140 -16.03 9.49 -20.88
N ASP A 141 -15.36 10.65 -20.85
CA ASP A 141 -15.15 11.50 -22.02
C ASP A 141 -14.24 10.83 -23.08
N SER A 142 -13.26 10.04 -22.64
CA SER A 142 -12.34 9.29 -23.50
C SER A 142 -12.83 7.88 -23.87
N HIS A 143 -14.03 7.50 -23.49
CA HIS A 143 -14.60 6.17 -23.72
C HIS A 143 -13.74 5.01 -23.19
N LEU A 144 -12.98 5.25 -22.14
CA LEU A 144 -12.20 4.24 -21.42
C LEU A 144 -13.09 3.48 -20.43
N PHE A 145 -12.60 2.34 -19.93
CA PHE A 145 -13.33 1.60 -18.91
C PHE A 145 -13.44 2.39 -17.62
N MET A 146 -14.66 2.70 -17.23
CA MET A 146 -14.97 3.34 -15.98
C MET A 146 -15.62 2.35 -15.00
N ASN A 147 -15.58 2.67 -13.72
CA ASN A 147 -16.19 1.83 -12.70
C ASN A 147 -17.51 2.42 -12.21
N PHE A 148 -18.48 1.54 -12.00
CA PHE A 148 -19.59 1.83 -11.08
C PHE A 148 -19.04 1.86 -9.65
N ASN A 149 -19.44 2.86 -8.88
CA ASN A 149 -18.97 3.06 -7.50
C ASN A 149 -19.92 2.43 -6.46
N GLY A 150 -20.76 1.49 -6.89
CA GLY A 150 -21.66 0.73 -6.06
C GLY A 150 -23.01 1.38 -5.80
N THR A 151 -23.15 2.69 -6.03
CA THR A 151 -24.32 3.47 -5.66
C THR A 151 -24.42 4.77 -6.45
N ALA A 152 -25.53 5.49 -6.32
CA ALA A 152 -25.79 6.73 -7.04
C ALA A 152 -25.65 6.57 -8.56
N GLY A 153 -26.24 5.53 -9.09
CA GLY A 153 -26.26 5.28 -10.53
C GLY A 153 -27.41 4.39 -10.94
N ILE A 154 -27.61 4.27 -12.25
CA ILE A 154 -28.70 3.54 -12.87
C ILE A 154 -28.12 2.55 -13.88
N TRP A 155 -28.56 1.31 -13.81
CA TRP A 155 -28.22 0.25 -14.73
C TRP A 155 -29.40 -0.08 -15.65
N LYS A 156 -29.08 -0.42 -16.89
CA LYS A 156 -30.03 -1.14 -17.74
C LYS A 156 -30.05 -2.60 -17.34
N ARG A 157 -31.23 -3.20 -17.16
CA ARG A 157 -31.38 -4.61 -16.76
C ARG A 157 -30.66 -5.54 -17.72
N ASP A 158 -30.91 -5.38 -19.04
CA ASP A 158 -30.27 -6.18 -20.08
C ASP A 158 -28.75 -6.17 -19.98
N CYS A 159 -28.16 -5.03 -19.60
CA CYS A 159 -26.72 -4.90 -19.39
C CYS A 159 -26.22 -5.74 -18.21
N ILE A 160 -26.96 -5.73 -17.09
CA ILE A 160 -26.62 -6.56 -15.93
C ILE A 160 -26.67 -8.04 -16.29
N GLU A 161 -27.74 -8.47 -16.98
CA GLU A 161 -27.97 -9.85 -17.36
C GLU A 161 -26.96 -10.34 -18.40
N ASP A 162 -26.71 -9.57 -19.47
CA ASP A 162 -25.70 -9.89 -20.47
C ASP A 162 -24.29 -9.98 -19.87
N ALA A 163 -23.97 -9.12 -18.91
CA ALA A 163 -22.70 -9.17 -18.18
C ALA A 163 -22.59 -10.35 -17.19
N GLY A 164 -23.64 -11.19 -17.07
CA GLY A 164 -23.68 -12.37 -16.19
C GLY A 164 -24.11 -12.07 -14.75
N GLY A 165 -24.74 -10.92 -14.49
CA GLY A 165 -25.30 -10.54 -13.21
C GLY A 165 -24.28 -10.20 -12.13
N TRP A 166 -24.76 -10.06 -10.89
CA TRP A 166 -23.94 -9.75 -9.72
C TRP A 166 -23.14 -10.97 -9.24
N HIS A 167 -21.82 -10.82 -9.14
CA HIS A 167 -20.93 -11.86 -8.61
C HIS A 167 -20.55 -11.56 -7.15
N THR A 168 -20.45 -12.61 -6.32
CA THR A 168 -20.09 -12.52 -4.90
C THR A 168 -18.63 -12.88 -4.63
N ALA A 169 -17.82 -13.08 -5.68
CA ALA A 169 -16.44 -13.53 -5.57
C ALA A 169 -15.44 -12.42 -5.16
N THR A 170 -15.82 -11.16 -5.31
CA THR A 170 -15.00 -10.00 -4.97
C THR A 170 -15.71 -9.13 -3.93
N LEU A 171 -14.95 -8.33 -3.18
CA LEU A 171 -15.50 -7.39 -2.20
C LEU A 171 -16.03 -6.09 -2.84
N VAL A 172 -15.87 -5.94 -4.15
CA VAL A 172 -16.31 -4.78 -4.96
C VAL A 172 -17.05 -5.32 -6.19
N GLU A 173 -18.26 -5.77 -5.95
CA GLU A 173 -19.18 -6.35 -6.95
C GLU A 173 -19.50 -5.36 -8.07
N ASP A 174 -19.47 -4.09 -7.75
CA ASP A 174 -19.72 -2.95 -8.61
C ASP A 174 -18.63 -2.79 -9.68
N LEU A 175 -17.37 -2.79 -9.27
CA LEU A 175 -16.22 -2.74 -10.17
C LEU A 175 -16.17 -3.98 -11.08
N ASP A 176 -16.41 -5.17 -10.52
CA ASP A 176 -16.44 -6.43 -11.27
C ASP A 176 -17.50 -6.40 -12.36
N LEU A 177 -18.74 -6.03 -12.04
CA LEU A 177 -19.84 -5.97 -13.00
C LEU A 177 -19.59 -4.92 -14.08
N SER A 178 -19.14 -3.71 -13.70
CA SER A 178 -18.92 -2.62 -14.66
C SER A 178 -17.85 -2.97 -15.70
N TYR A 179 -16.79 -3.66 -15.30
CA TYR A 179 -15.77 -4.12 -16.24
C TYR A 179 -16.27 -5.25 -17.15
N ARG A 180 -17.03 -6.22 -16.61
CA ARG A 180 -17.63 -7.29 -17.43
C ARG A 180 -18.62 -6.74 -18.46
N ALA A 181 -19.44 -5.77 -18.08
CA ALA A 181 -20.36 -5.11 -18.99
C ALA A 181 -19.63 -4.40 -20.15
N GLN A 182 -18.59 -3.63 -19.83
CA GLN A 182 -17.81 -2.91 -20.84
C GLN A 182 -17.01 -3.86 -21.74
N MET A 183 -16.52 -4.99 -21.22
CA MET A 183 -15.94 -6.04 -22.05
C MET A 183 -16.93 -6.67 -23.04
N LYS A 184 -18.22 -6.59 -22.79
CA LYS A 184 -19.29 -7.00 -23.72
C LYS A 184 -19.66 -5.93 -24.74
N GLY A 185 -19.16 -4.69 -24.59
CA GLY A 185 -19.40 -3.58 -25.50
C GLY A 185 -20.43 -2.56 -24.99
N TRP A 186 -20.97 -2.76 -23.77
CA TRP A 186 -21.83 -1.76 -23.15
C TRP A 186 -21.04 -0.49 -22.80
N LYS A 187 -21.67 0.66 -23.00
CA LYS A 187 -21.10 1.95 -22.62
C LYS A 187 -21.55 2.36 -21.23
N CYS A 188 -20.61 2.92 -20.49
CA CYS A 188 -20.87 3.56 -19.20
C CYS A 188 -20.72 5.08 -19.36
N VAL A 189 -21.60 5.85 -18.74
CA VAL A 189 -21.62 7.32 -18.82
C VAL A 189 -21.53 7.88 -17.41
N PHE A 190 -20.67 8.88 -17.23
CA PHE A 190 -20.57 9.63 -15.98
C PHE A 190 -21.25 10.99 -16.10
N LEU A 191 -22.14 11.30 -15.14
CA LEU A 191 -22.86 12.57 -15.08
C LEU A 191 -22.36 13.41 -13.88
N PRO A 192 -21.38 14.31 -14.08
CA PRO A 192 -20.77 15.09 -12.99
C PRO A 192 -21.73 16.10 -12.35
N ASP A 193 -22.74 16.57 -13.10
CA ASP A 193 -23.68 17.61 -12.67
C ASP A 193 -24.82 17.05 -11.80
N ILE A 194 -25.03 15.73 -11.83
CA ILE A 194 -25.98 15.06 -10.95
C ILE A 194 -25.25 14.60 -9.70
N VAL A 195 -25.41 15.39 -8.63
CA VAL A 195 -24.74 15.13 -7.35
C VAL A 195 -25.71 14.42 -6.40
N VAL A 196 -25.26 13.30 -5.82
CA VAL A 196 -26.00 12.56 -4.81
C VAL A 196 -25.17 12.54 -3.52
N ASP A 197 -25.66 13.23 -2.52
CA ASP A 197 -24.94 13.43 -1.27
C ASP A 197 -24.89 12.16 -0.41
N ALA A 198 -23.75 11.92 0.23
CA ALA A 198 -23.51 10.77 1.11
C ALA A 198 -22.72 11.15 2.36
N GLU A 199 -22.77 10.29 3.36
CA GLU A 199 -22.02 10.47 4.60
C GLU A 199 -20.61 9.89 4.47
N LEU A 200 -19.58 10.70 4.72
CA LEU A 200 -18.20 10.24 4.85
C LEU A 200 -17.95 9.62 6.24
N PRO A 201 -17.11 8.57 6.34
CA PRO A 201 -16.70 8.02 7.63
C PRO A 201 -16.03 9.06 8.52
N ALA A 202 -16.67 9.42 9.64
CA ALA A 202 -16.12 10.36 10.60
C ALA A 202 -15.12 9.71 11.57
N GLN A 203 -15.27 8.40 11.83
CA GLN A 203 -14.37 7.63 12.67
C GLN A 203 -13.20 7.07 11.83
N MET A 204 -11.95 7.20 12.30
CA MET A 204 -10.76 6.71 11.58
C MET A 204 -10.83 5.21 11.31
N ASN A 205 -11.26 4.39 12.28
CA ASN A 205 -11.36 2.94 12.10
C ASN A 205 -12.43 2.56 11.07
N ALA A 206 -13.48 3.37 10.90
CA ALA A 206 -14.46 3.20 9.82
C ALA A 206 -13.87 3.55 8.45
N ALA A 207 -13.06 4.62 8.37
CA ALA A 207 -12.34 5.00 7.15
C ALA A 207 -11.31 3.92 6.75
N LYS A 208 -10.52 3.39 7.69
CA LYS A 208 -9.60 2.27 7.46
C LYS A 208 -10.31 1.03 6.92
N ARG A 209 -11.47 0.68 7.49
CA ARG A 209 -12.30 -0.45 7.03
C ARG A 209 -12.79 -0.26 5.59
N GLN A 210 -13.22 0.95 5.23
CA GLN A 210 -13.66 1.27 3.89
C GLN A 210 -12.51 1.19 2.88
N GLN A 211 -11.37 1.81 3.18
CA GLN A 211 -10.17 1.78 2.34
C GLN A 211 -9.61 0.36 2.16
N PHE A 212 -9.59 -0.44 3.23
CA PHE A 212 -9.20 -1.85 3.18
C PHE A 212 -10.05 -2.63 2.18
N ARG A 213 -11.38 -2.45 2.21
CA ARG A 213 -12.30 -3.12 1.30
C ARG A 213 -12.06 -2.71 -0.15
N TRP A 214 -11.85 -1.42 -0.42
CA TRP A 214 -11.57 -0.94 -1.76
C TRP A 214 -10.24 -1.46 -2.29
N ALA A 215 -9.18 -1.40 -1.51
CA ALA A 215 -7.87 -1.89 -1.90
C ALA A 215 -7.88 -3.40 -2.16
N LYS A 216 -8.44 -4.19 -1.24
CA LYS A 216 -8.55 -5.64 -1.40
C LYS A 216 -9.41 -6.02 -2.61
N GLY A 217 -10.57 -5.40 -2.75
CA GLY A 217 -11.51 -5.69 -3.84
C GLY A 217 -10.93 -5.33 -5.22
N SER A 218 -10.21 -4.21 -5.34
CA SER A 218 -9.54 -3.82 -6.59
C SER A 218 -8.53 -4.88 -7.04
N ILE A 219 -7.69 -5.39 -6.15
CA ILE A 219 -6.72 -6.45 -6.46
C ILE A 219 -7.43 -7.78 -6.79
N GLN A 220 -8.54 -8.11 -6.09
CA GLN A 220 -9.36 -9.29 -6.45
C GLN A 220 -9.94 -9.16 -7.86
N CYS A 221 -10.40 -7.98 -8.26
CA CYS A 221 -10.84 -7.73 -9.65
C CYS A 221 -9.67 -7.81 -10.63
N ALA A 222 -8.48 -7.31 -10.26
CA ALA A 222 -7.29 -7.44 -11.09
C ALA A 222 -6.96 -8.91 -11.38
N THR A 223 -6.88 -9.74 -10.36
CA THR A 223 -6.58 -11.18 -10.53
C THR A 223 -7.64 -11.93 -11.33
N LYS A 224 -8.90 -11.47 -11.26
CA LYS A 224 -10.02 -12.10 -11.98
C LYS A 224 -10.13 -11.66 -13.44
N LEU A 225 -9.90 -10.40 -13.75
CA LEU A 225 -10.32 -9.79 -15.01
C LEU A 225 -9.16 -9.35 -15.93
N LEU A 226 -7.96 -9.10 -15.41
CA LEU A 226 -6.88 -8.52 -16.21
C LEU A 226 -6.46 -9.41 -17.38
N PHE A 227 -6.40 -10.72 -17.18
CA PHE A 227 -6.07 -11.65 -18.26
C PHE A 227 -7.08 -11.56 -19.41
N ASP A 228 -8.37 -11.58 -19.09
CA ASP A 228 -9.44 -11.51 -20.09
C ASP A 228 -9.44 -10.16 -20.83
N ILE A 229 -9.18 -9.05 -20.11
CA ILE A 229 -9.09 -7.71 -20.69
C ILE A 229 -7.92 -7.64 -21.68
N THR A 230 -6.76 -8.14 -21.29
CA THR A 230 -5.53 -8.07 -22.11
C THR A 230 -5.62 -8.99 -23.34
N ALA A 231 -6.26 -10.16 -23.21
CA ALA A 231 -6.42 -11.12 -24.28
C ALA A 231 -7.43 -10.67 -25.36
N LYS A 232 -8.40 -9.81 -25.03
CA LYS A 232 -9.42 -9.35 -25.98
C LYS A 232 -8.85 -8.39 -27.03
N ARG A 233 -8.84 -8.82 -28.31
CA ARG A 233 -8.33 -8.02 -29.44
C ARG A 233 -9.16 -6.77 -29.75
N LYS A 234 -10.47 -6.77 -29.44
CA LYS A 234 -11.37 -5.64 -29.69
C LYS A 234 -11.20 -4.47 -28.70
N ILE A 235 -10.48 -4.66 -27.60
CA ILE A 235 -10.20 -3.61 -26.61
C ILE A 235 -8.94 -2.88 -27.04
N SER A 236 -8.99 -1.53 -27.08
CA SER A 236 -7.85 -0.70 -27.45
C SER A 236 -6.71 -0.80 -26.43
N VAL A 237 -5.48 -0.51 -26.86
CA VAL A 237 -4.30 -0.57 -25.99
C VAL A 237 -4.42 0.43 -24.84
N GLU A 238 -4.93 1.63 -25.10
CA GLU A 238 -5.14 2.67 -24.10
C GLU A 238 -6.09 2.20 -23.01
N THR A 239 -7.20 1.54 -23.40
CA THR A 239 -8.17 0.96 -22.46
C THR A 239 -7.55 -0.16 -21.62
N LYS A 240 -6.70 -1.01 -22.23
CA LYS A 240 -5.99 -2.08 -21.50
C LYS A 240 -5.01 -1.51 -20.47
N VAL A 241 -4.22 -0.51 -20.88
CA VAL A 241 -3.29 0.18 -19.97
C VAL A 241 -4.04 0.88 -18.83
N GLN A 242 -5.12 1.60 -19.16
CA GLN A 242 -5.94 2.27 -18.14
C GLN A 242 -6.57 1.26 -17.18
N ALA A 243 -7.10 0.14 -17.69
CA ALA A 243 -7.68 -0.93 -16.86
C ALA A 243 -6.63 -1.56 -15.95
N PHE A 244 -5.41 -1.82 -16.46
CA PHE A 244 -4.30 -2.30 -15.67
C PHE A 244 -3.98 -1.34 -14.52
N VAL A 245 -3.75 -0.05 -14.82
CA VAL A 245 -3.44 0.97 -13.81
C VAL A 245 -4.57 1.08 -12.77
N GLN A 246 -5.83 1.11 -13.22
CA GLN A 246 -6.99 1.24 -12.33
C GLN A 246 -7.14 0.04 -11.37
N LEU A 247 -7.01 -1.18 -11.87
CA LEU A 247 -7.22 -2.38 -11.08
C LEU A 247 -6.04 -2.66 -10.15
N THR A 248 -4.81 -2.26 -10.52
CA THR A 248 -3.60 -2.50 -9.74
C THR A 248 -3.12 -1.29 -8.91
N ARG A 249 -3.79 -0.14 -8.98
CA ARG A 249 -3.35 1.12 -8.34
C ARG A 249 -2.98 0.99 -6.86
N HIS A 250 -3.58 0.04 -6.15
CA HIS A 250 -3.31 -0.16 -4.73
C HIS A 250 -1.98 -0.88 -4.44
N ILE A 251 -1.29 -1.41 -5.47
CA ILE A 251 0.08 -1.96 -5.35
C ILE A 251 1.09 -0.86 -4.95
N VAL A 252 0.77 0.40 -5.20
CA VAL A 252 1.62 1.53 -4.74
C VAL A 252 1.87 1.51 -3.23
N TYR A 253 0.91 1.05 -2.42
CA TYR A 253 1.06 1.03 -0.96
C TYR A 253 2.13 0.06 -0.44
N PRO A 254 2.17 -1.23 -0.83
CA PRO A 254 3.30 -2.09 -0.49
C PRO A 254 4.63 -1.58 -1.05
N LEU A 255 4.67 -0.99 -2.26
CA LEU A 255 5.89 -0.39 -2.80
C LEU A 255 6.38 0.79 -1.95
N MET A 256 5.48 1.66 -1.49
CA MET A 256 5.80 2.74 -0.55
C MET A 256 6.38 2.22 0.77
N LEU A 257 5.84 1.13 1.32
CA LEU A 257 6.38 0.54 2.54
C LEU A 257 7.73 -0.14 2.32
N ILE A 258 7.92 -0.84 1.20
CA ILE A 258 9.22 -1.42 0.84
C ILE A 258 10.27 -0.33 0.72
N GLN A 259 9.96 0.76 0.00
CA GLN A 259 10.85 1.91 -0.10
C GLN A 259 11.17 2.51 1.27
N PHE A 260 10.15 2.72 2.10
CA PHE A 260 10.31 3.30 3.45
C PHE A 260 11.20 2.43 4.35
N LEU A 261 11.09 1.10 4.26
CA LEU A 261 11.90 0.16 5.02
C LEU A 261 13.33 0.05 4.46
N ALA A 262 13.48 0.02 3.14
CA ALA A 262 14.77 -0.16 2.50
C ALA A 262 15.66 1.09 2.58
N LEU A 263 15.08 2.28 2.46
CA LEU A 263 15.83 3.53 2.35
C LEU A 263 16.83 3.77 3.50
N PRO A 264 16.45 3.72 4.80
CA PRO A 264 17.42 3.94 5.87
C PRO A 264 18.46 2.82 5.98
N ILE A 265 18.14 1.60 5.58
CA ILE A 265 19.10 0.49 5.53
C ILE A 265 20.17 0.77 4.47
N LEU A 266 19.75 1.22 3.30
CA LEU A 266 20.66 1.59 2.20
C LEU A 266 21.53 2.80 2.56
N LEU A 267 20.95 3.79 3.26
CA LEU A 267 21.68 4.96 3.74
C LEU A 267 22.70 4.61 4.82
N ALA A 268 22.34 3.77 5.78
CA ALA A 268 23.24 3.31 6.83
C ALA A 268 24.39 2.46 6.28
N GLY A 269 24.08 1.66 5.25
CA GLY A 269 25.06 0.85 4.53
C GLY A 269 25.94 1.64 3.57
N GLN A 270 25.80 2.96 3.47
CA GLN A 270 26.53 3.83 2.53
C GLN A 270 26.45 3.32 1.07
N VAL A 271 25.40 2.57 0.74
CA VAL A 271 25.19 2.06 -0.62
C VAL A 271 25.05 3.25 -1.56
N ASN A 272 25.84 3.26 -2.63
CA ASN A 272 25.72 4.28 -3.66
C ASN A 272 24.33 4.19 -4.31
N LEU A 273 23.42 5.08 -3.91
CA LEU A 273 22.03 5.08 -4.39
C LEU A 273 21.91 5.33 -5.90
N TYR A 274 22.98 5.83 -6.54
CA TYR A 274 23.03 5.98 -7.99
C TYR A 274 23.17 4.63 -8.71
N VAL A 275 23.73 3.61 -8.05
CA VAL A 275 23.83 2.23 -8.59
C VAL A 275 22.47 1.53 -8.54
N VAL A 276 21.62 1.85 -7.56
CA VAL A 276 20.24 1.34 -7.49
C VAL A 276 19.33 2.27 -8.29
N SER A 277 19.55 2.37 -9.59
CA SER A 277 18.99 3.36 -10.51
C SER A 277 17.45 3.46 -10.50
N PHE A 278 16.75 2.40 -10.10
CA PHE A 278 15.27 2.40 -10.06
C PHE A 278 14.70 2.94 -8.73
N LEU A 279 15.46 2.96 -7.62
CA LEU A 279 14.94 3.42 -6.33
C LEU A 279 14.65 4.94 -6.32
N PRO A 280 15.54 5.82 -6.83
CA PRO A 280 15.23 7.23 -7.06
C PRO A 280 14.04 7.43 -8.01
N ILE A 281 13.92 6.60 -9.06
CA ILE A 281 12.81 6.68 -10.02
C ILE A 281 11.49 6.32 -9.34
N ILE A 282 11.44 5.24 -8.56
CA ILE A 282 10.24 4.85 -7.79
C ILE A 282 9.90 5.92 -6.75
N THR A 283 10.90 6.46 -6.05
CA THR A 283 10.73 7.55 -5.09
C THR A 283 10.18 8.78 -5.77
N PHE A 284 10.76 9.18 -6.90
CA PHE A 284 10.32 10.34 -7.67
C PHE A 284 8.94 10.11 -8.32
N ALA A 285 8.66 8.92 -8.85
CA ALA A 285 7.34 8.56 -9.37
C ALA A 285 6.27 8.56 -8.26
N THR A 286 6.62 8.09 -7.06
CA THR A 286 5.74 8.17 -5.87
C THR A 286 5.50 9.63 -5.48
N TYR A 287 6.53 10.47 -5.51
CA TYR A 287 6.40 11.92 -5.30
C TYR A 287 5.58 12.61 -6.37
N LEU A 288 5.75 12.25 -7.65
CA LEU A 288 4.95 12.79 -8.75
C LEU A 288 3.50 12.34 -8.67
N ALA A 289 3.25 11.07 -8.34
CA ALA A 289 1.90 10.55 -8.15
C ALA A 289 1.19 11.18 -6.93
N MET A 290 1.96 11.65 -5.95
CA MET A 290 1.50 12.42 -4.78
C MET A 290 1.83 13.91 -4.92
N GLY A 291 2.34 14.36 -6.08
CA GLY A 291 3.01 15.64 -6.27
C GLY A 291 2.15 16.88 -6.00
N PRO A 292 2.52 17.71 -5.03
CA PRO A 292 1.71 18.87 -4.64
C PRO A 292 1.47 19.85 -5.78
N GLY A 293 2.40 19.97 -6.73
CA GLY A 293 2.27 20.88 -7.86
C GLY A 293 1.16 20.51 -8.83
N ALA A 294 1.10 19.24 -9.26
CA ALA A 294 0.03 18.73 -10.12
C ALA A 294 -1.34 18.83 -9.43
N TYR A 295 -1.39 18.48 -8.15
CA TYR A 295 -2.61 18.62 -7.34
C TYR A 295 -3.09 20.06 -7.23
N ILE A 296 -2.21 21.04 -7.08
CA ILE A 296 -2.59 22.46 -7.03
C ILE A 296 -3.26 22.89 -8.34
N LEU A 297 -2.68 22.55 -9.49
CA LEU A 297 -3.26 22.87 -10.80
C LEU A 297 -4.62 22.21 -11.01
N ILE A 298 -4.75 20.95 -10.62
CA ILE A 298 -5.99 20.19 -10.68
C ILE A 298 -7.06 20.82 -9.77
N ILE A 299 -6.72 21.13 -8.53
CA ILE A 299 -7.63 21.77 -7.56
C ILE A 299 -8.07 23.15 -8.07
N GLN A 300 -7.17 23.92 -8.65
CA GLN A 300 -7.51 25.20 -9.25
C GLN A 300 -8.56 25.04 -10.36
N ASN A 301 -8.39 24.05 -11.21
CA ASN A 301 -9.34 23.77 -12.29
C ASN A 301 -10.70 23.26 -11.75
N MET A 302 -10.69 22.38 -10.75
CA MET A 302 -11.89 21.80 -10.15
C MET A 302 -12.75 22.81 -9.38
N TYR A 303 -12.12 23.71 -8.61
CA TYR A 303 -12.81 24.57 -7.65
C TYR A 303 -12.81 26.06 -8.02
N GLY A 304 -12.19 26.45 -9.14
CA GLY A 304 -12.16 27.83 -9.62
C GLY A 304 -11.75 28.79 -8.50
N LYS A 305 -12.58 29.79 -8.20
CA LYS A 305 -12.26 30.85 -7.20
C LYS A 305 -12.01 30.31 -5.78
N SER A 306 -12.51 29.15 -5.42
CA SER A 306 -12.39 28.57 -4.06
C SER A 306 -11.17 27.65 -3.89
N TRP A 307 -10.33 27.47 -4.90
CA TRP A 307 -9.22 26.52 -4.91
C TRP A 307 -8.22 26.69 -3.75
N LYS A 308 -7.96 27.93 -3.30
CA LYS A 308 -6.99 28.21 -2.23
C LYS A 308 -7.37 27.53 -0.90
N SER A 309 -8.67 27.46 -0.58
CA SER A 309 -9.14 26.80 0.64
C SER A 309 -8.97 25.28 0.59
N LYS A 310 -9.11 24.69 -0.59
CA LYS A 310 -8.92 23.26 -0.82
C LYS A 310 -7.43 22.88 -0.90
N ALA A 311 -6.60 23.74 -1.52
CA ALA A 311 -5.15 23.54 -1.59
C ALA A 311 -4.49 23.49 -0.21
N LYS A 312 -5.00 24.22 0.78
CA LYS A 312 -4.54 24.14 2.18
C LYS A 312 -4.69 22.75 2.81
N LEU A 313 -5.54 21.88 2.25
CA LEU A 313 -5.73 20.52 2.73
C LEU A 313 -4.69 19.52 2.17
N LEU A 314 -3.88 19.93 1.18
CA LEU A 314 -2.90 19.03 0.55
C LEU A 314 -1.91 18.40 1.54
N PRO A 315 -1.28 19.13 2.47
CA PRO A 315 -0.40 18.50 3.46
C PRO A 315 -1.13 17.43 4.28
N ALA A 316 -2.37 17.71 4.71
CA ALA A 316 -3.17 16.75 5.45
C ALA A 316 -3.57 15.53 4.58
N LEU A 317 -3.83 15.72 3.29
CA LEU A 317 -4.09 14.64 2.33
C LEU A 317 -2.87 13.73 2.16
N LEU A 318 -1.66 14.31 2.02
CA LEU A 318 -0.41 13.55 1.89
C LEU A 318 -0.14 12.71 3.15
N VAL A 319 -0.27 13.33 4.32
CA VAL A 319 -0.12 12.67 5.63
C VAL A 319 -1.15 11.53 5.80
N TYR A 320 -2.41 11.79 5.44
CA TYR A 320 -3.48 10.78 5.51
C TYR A 320 -3.18 9.59 4.59
N ASN A 321 -2.84 9.83 3.32
CA ASN A 321 -2.55 8.78 2.34
C ASN A 321 -1.30 7.97 2.72
N ALA A 322 -0.24 8.64 3.19
CA ALA A 322 0.97 8.00 3.68
C ALA A 322 0.69 7.08 4.87
N GLY A 323 -0.08 7.56 5.86
CA GLY A 323 -0.44 6.77 7.02
C GLY A 323 -1.38 5.59 6.71
N MET A 324 -2.26 5.73 5.70
CA MET A 324 -3.14 4.65 5.26
C MET A 324 -2.40 3.52 4.52
N SER A 325 -1.14 3.73 4.14
CA SER A 325 -0.37 2.74 3.38
C SER A 325 -0.23 1.39 4.10
N VAL A 326 -0.09 1.38 5.42
CA VAL A 326 -0.03 0.13 6.21
C VAL A 326 -1.33 -0.67 6.09
N ASN A 327 -2.47 -0.01 6.32
CA ASN A 327 -3.78 -0.64 6.23
C ASN A 327 -4.04 -1.21 4.82
N ASN A 328 -3.70 -0.44 3.79
CA ASN A 328 -3.94 -0.81 2.41
C ASN A 328 -2.94 -1.86 1.91
N THR A 329 -1.71 -1.86 2.39
CA THR A 329 -0.73 -2.94 2.13
C THR A 329 -1.23 -4.28 2.67
N VAL A 330 -1.75 -4.32 3.90
CA VAL A 330 -2.36 -5.54 4.45
C VAL A 330 -3.54 -6.00 3.58
N ALA A 331 -4.34 -5.07 3.07
CA ALA A 331 -5.46 -5.39 2.17
C ALA A 331 -4.99 -6.00 0.83
N VAL A 332 -3.91 -5.46 0.25
CA VAL A 332 -3.30 -5.98 -0.99
C VAL A 332 -2.77 -7.40 -0.77
N PHE A 333 -1.99 -7.63 0.29
CA PHE A 333 -1.51 -8.98 0.61
C PHE A 333 -2.64 -9.96 0.91
N ASP A 334 -3.68 -9.54 1.63
CA ASP A 334 -4.86 -10.37 1.86
C ASP A 334 -5.57 -10.77 0.56
N ALA A 335 -5.56 -9.90 -0.46
CA ALA A 335 -6.10 -10.23 -1.78
C ALA A 335 -5.22 -11.23 -2.53
N VAL A 336 -3.90 -10.96 -2.59
CA VAL A 336 -2.92 -11.80 -3.30
C VAL A 336 -2.87 -13.21 -2.71
N PHE A 337 -2.88 -13.33 -1.36
CA PHE A 337 -2.85 -14.63 -0.69
C PHE A 337 -4.24 -15.30 -0.57
N GLY A 338 -5.26 -14.75 -1.22
CA GLY A 338 -6.60 -15.36 -1.28
C GLY A 338 -7.30 -15.50 0.08
N ARG A 339 -6.93 -14.70 1.09
CA ARG A 339 -7.54 -14.78 2.43
C ARG A 339 -9.01 -14.40 2.36
N LYS A 340 -9.88 -15.30 2.81
CA LYS A 340 -11.31 -15.03 2.92
C LYS A 340 -11.57 -14.20 4.19
N ASN A 341 -12.13 -13.02 4.03
CA ASN A 341 -12.57 -12.16 5.13
C ASN A 341 -14.07 -11.95 5.01
N GLU A 342 -14.74 -11.85 6.15
CA GLU A 342 -16.12 -11.43 6.17
C GLU A 342 -16.26 -9.99 5.65
N PHE A 343 -17.35 -9.72 4.94
CA PHE A 343 -17.68 -8.36 4.52
C PHE A 343 -18.14 -7.55 5.74
N LEU A 344 -17.26 -6.68 6.22
CA LEU A 344 -17.55 -5.82 7.35
C LEU A 344 -18.09 -4.47 6.86
N ARG A 345 -19.33 -4.14 7.20
CA ARG A 345 -19.96 -2.84 6.86
C ARG A 345 -19.18 -1.68 7.45
N THR A 346 -19.11 -0.57 6.71
CA THR A 346 -18.60 0.71 7.24
C THR A 346 -19.73 1.39 8.00
N PRO A 347 -19.60 1.62 9.32
CA PRO A 347 -20.65 2.30 10.08
C PRO A 347 -20.90 3.71 9.57
N LYS A 348 -22.17 4.09 9.54
CA LYS A 348 -22.65 5.45 9.26
C LYS A 348 -23.46 5.92 10.48
N TYR A 349 -23.27 7.17 10.84
CA TYR A 349 -23.74 7.69 12.12
C TYR A 349 -24.85 8.74 11.99
N GLY A 350 -25.23 9.09 10.74
CA GLY A 350 -26.23 10.13 10.48
C GLY A 350 -25.70 11.55 10.71
N ILE A 351 -24.39 11.75 10.50
CA ILE A 351 -23.73 13.04 10.69
C ILE A 351 -24.04 13.94 9.50
N ILE A 352 -24.63 15.09 9.78
CA ILE A 352 -24.90 16.15 8.79
C ILE A 352 -24.28 17.45 9.28
N LYS A 353 -24.47 17.80 10.56
CA LYS A 353 -24.00 19.03 11.16
C LYS A 353 -22.73 18.82 11.98
N LYS A 354 -22.03 19.89 12.28
CA LYS A 354 -20.80 19.85 13.07
C LYS A 354 -21.04 19.47 14.54
N GLU A 355 -22.24 19.72 15.02
CA GLU A 355 -22.70 19.42 16.38
C GLU A 355 -23.11 17.95 16.55
N ASP A 356 -23.34 17.23 15.44
CA ASP A 356 -23.70 15.82 15.51
C ASP A 356 -22.54 15.01 16.09
N ASP A 357 -22.86 14.01 16.91
CA ASP A 357 -21.85 13.18 17.55
C ASP A 357 -22.01 11.70 17.15
N TRP A 358 -20.88 11.07 16.85
CA TRP A 358 -20.77 9.63 16.64
C TRP A 358 -20.28 8.90 17.90
N LYS A 359 -19.74 9.64 18.87
CA LYS A 359 -19.19 9.11 20.12
C LYS A 359 -20.33 8.52 20.94
N GLY A 360 -20.14 7.31 21.44
CA GLY A 360 -21.17 6.63 22.24
C GLY A 360 -22.27 5.90 21.44
N LYS A 361 -22.31 6.02 20.11
CA LYS A 361 -23.24 5.23 19.29
C LYS A 361 -22.81 3.75 19.23
N ALA A 362 -23.80 2.83 19.09
CA ALA A 362 -23.59 1.38 19.22
C ALA A 362 -22.57 0.78 18.24
N TYR A 363 -22.36 1.39 17.08
CA TYR A 363 -21.53 0.89 15.98
C TYR A 363 -20.09 1.40 15.99
N ASN A 364 -19.60 1.98 17.08
CA ASN A 364 -18.21 2.41 17.18
C ASN A 364 -17.24 1.22 17.05
N LEU A 365 -16.26 1.38 16.16
CA LEU A 365 -15.29 0.34 15.88
C LEU A 365 -14.10 0.41 16.84
N PRO A 366 -13.61 -0.75 17.34
CA PRO A 366 -12.36 -0.83 18.06
C PRO A 366 -11.18 -0.56 17.11
N PHE A 367 -10.00 -0.28 17.68
CA PHE A 367 -8.77 -0.20 16.90
C PHE A 367 -8.41 -1.58 16.32
N THR A 368 -7.74 -1.56 15.18
CA THR A 368 -7.31 -2.76 14.46
C THR A 368 -5.85 -3.09 14.79
N GLN A 369 -5.41 -4.32 14.51
CA GLN A 369 -4.02 -4.75 14.68
C GLN A 369 -3.04 -3.92 13.82
N THR A 370 -3.51 -3.39 12.68
CA THR A 370 -2.72 -2.49 11.84
C THR A 370 -2.29 -1.21 12.59
N THR A 371 -3.03 -0.80 13.64
CA THR A 371 -2.64 0.35 14.46
C THR A 371 -1.32 0.13 15.20
N LEU A 372 -1.02 -1.09 15.61
CA LEU A 372 0.27 -1.43 16.23
C LEU A 372 1.42 -1.36 15.20
N LEU A 373 1.16 -1.79 13.97
CA LEU A 373 2.13 -1.65 12.88
C LEU A 373 2.37 -0.18 12.52
N GLU A 374 1.32 0.65 12.52
CA GLU A 374 1.43 2.10 12.29
C GLU A 374 2.31 2.77 13.36
N ILE A 375 2.17 2.41 14.64
CA ILE A 375 3.05 2.90 15.72
C ILE A 375 4.48 2.44 15.48
N PHE A 376 4.68 1.17 15.16
CA PHE A 376 6.00 0.61 14.87
C PHE A 376 6.69 1.35 13.72
N PHE A 377 6.02 1.52 12.58
CA PHE A 377 6.58 2.25 11.44
C PHE A 377 6.80 3.73 11.76
N GLY A 378 5.98 4.33 12.62
CA GLY A 378 6.23 5.68 13.13
C GLY A 378 7.55 5.78 13.90
N VAL A 379 7.81 4.85 14.83
CA VAL A 379 9.09 4.79 15.58
C VAL A 379 10.26 4.50 14.64
N TYR A 380 10.13 3.53 13.75
CA TYR A 380 11.13 3.24 12.72
C TYR A 380 11.45 4.47 11.86
N GLY A 381 10.43 5.24 11.48
CA GLY A 381 10.60 6.46 10.70
C GLY A 381 11.37 7.57 11.43
N VAL A 382 11.20 7.69 12.75
CA VAL A 382 12.04 8.61 13.55
C VAL A 382 13.51 8.19 13.47
N LEU A 383 13.81 6.90 13.64
CA LEU A 383 15.18 6.37 13.49
C LEU A 383 15.71 6.59 12.06
N ALA A 384 14.85 6.38 11.04
CA ALA A 384 15.20 6.60 9.65
C ALA A 384 15.57 8.07 9.33
N ILE A 385 14.91 9.04 9.97
CA ILE A 385 15.26 10.46 9.87
C ILE A 385 16.66 10.70 10.43
N PHE A 386 16.98 10.17 11.62
CA PHE A 386 18.32 10.28 12.20
C PHE A 386 19.37 9.65 11.29
N ILE A 387 19.13 8.43 10.79
CA ILE A 387 20.05 7.75 9.85
C ILE A 387 20.28 8.63 8.62
N SER A 388 19.23 9.20 8.03
CA SER A 388 19.33 10.07 6.85
C SER A 388 20.22 11.31 7.11
N ILE A 389 20.08 11.92 8.28
CA ILE A 389 20.89 13.09 8.67
C ILE A 389 22.35 12.67 8.89
N PHE A 390 22.59 11.62 9.69
CA PHE A 390 23.95 11.17 10.03
C PHE A 390 24.72 10.55 8.85
N SER A 391 23.99 10.00 7.85
CA SER A 391 24.57 9.51 6.59
C SER A 391 24.82 10.62 5.56
N ASN A 392 24.73 11.89 5.94
CA ASN A 392 24.94 13.06 5.06
C ASN A 392 23.97 13.11 3.84
N ASN A 393 22.78 12.52 3.98
CA ASN A 393 21.75 12.48 2.92
C ASN A 393 20.41 13.12 3.37
N PRO A 394 20.41 14.39 3.85
CA PRO A 394 19.21 15.02 4.41
C PRO A 394 18.08 15.24 3.38
N VAL A 395 18.37 15.09 2.09
CA VAL A 395 17.39 15.21 0.99
C VAL A 395 16.22 14.22 1.12
N PHE A 396 16.41 13.09 1.81
CA PHE A 396 15.36 12.10 2.04
C PHE A 396 14.50 12.39 3.28
N VAL A 397 14.94 13.29 4.17
CA VAL A 397 14.20 13.62 5.39
C VAL A 397 12.75 14.03 5.12
N PRO A 398 12.42 14.90 4.15
CA PRO A 398 11.04 15.30 3.91
C PRO A 398 10.09 14.14 3.60
N ILE A 399 10.52 13.17 2.77
CA ILE A 399 9.67 12.02 2.44
C ILE A 399 9.49 11.08 3.63
N ILE A 400 10.57 10.78 4.36
CA ILE A 400 10.52 9.95 5.55
C ILE A 400 9.63 10.61 6.61
N ALA A 401 9.73 11.94 6.78
CA ALA A 401 8.94 12.69 7.74
C ALA A 401 7.43 12.66 7.43
N ILE A 402 7.03 12.84 6.16
CA ILE A 402 5.62 12.76 5.75
C ILE A 402 5.04 11.38 6.08
N GLN A 403 5.77 10.30 5.78
CA GLN A 403 5.34 8.93 6.09
C GLN A 403 5.28 8.70 7.61
N THR A 404 6.30 9.12 8.35
CA THR A 404 6.38 9.01 9.81
C THR A 404 5.22 9.73 10.51
N ILE A 405 4.98 10.99 10.13
CA ILE A 405 3.86 11.79 10.63
C ILE A 405 2.53 11.10 10.26
N GLY A 406 2.42 10.56 9.05
CA GLY A 406 1.25 9.82 8.59
C GLY A 406 0.93 8.61 9.45
N PHE A 407 1.93 7.78 9.75
CA PHE A 407 1.76 6.61 10.62
C PHE A 407 1.33 7.00 12.03
N PHE A 408 1.99 7.96 12.66
CA PHE A 408 1.60 8.44 13.98
C PHE A 408 0.21 9.09 13.98
N PHE A 409 -0.14 9.86 12.94
CA PHE A 409 -1.44 10.49 12.80
C PHE A 409 -2.57 9.44 12.74
N ILE A 410 -2.45 8.45 11.85
CA ILE A 410 -3.47 7.38 11.72
C ILE A 410 -3.55 6.55 13.00
N ALA A 411 -2.41 6.19 13.61
CA ALA A 411 -2.39 5.47 14.88
C ALA A 411 -3.05 6.24 16.01
N TYR A 412 -2.69 7.51 16.18
CA TYR A 412 -3.29 8.41 17.18
C TYR A 412 -4.81 8.54 17.01
N MET A 413 -5.26 8.81 15.78
CA MET A 413 -6.69 8.94 15.48
C MET A 413 -7.44 7.62 15.70
N SER A 414 -6.84 6.48 15.34
CA SER A 414 -7.42 5.16 15.57
C SER A 414 -7.61 4.87 17.06
N LEU A 415 -6.61 5.19 17.89
CA LEU A 415 -6.65 5.02 19.34
C LEU A 415 -7.60 6.00 20.02
N SER A 416 -7.53 7.29 19.66
CA SER A 416 -8.36 8.34 20.26
C SER A 416 -9.84 8.10 19.98
N HIS A 417 -10.17 7.64 18.78
CA HIS A 417 -11.54 7.30 18.40
C HIS A 417 -12.08 6.01 19.05
N THR A 418 -11.22 5.22 19.68
CA THR A 418 -11.61 4.00 20.40
C THR A 418 -11.91 4.25 21.88
N ARG A 419 -11.29 5.27 22.48
CA ARG A 419 -11.38 5.55 23.93
C ARG A 419 -12.79 5.85 24.44
N PHE A 420 -13.73 6.20 23.56
CA PHE A 420 -15.08 6.61 23.93
C PHE A 420 -16.05 5.46 24.21
N LYS A 421 -15.64 4.19 24.10
CA LYS A 421 -16.50 3.02 24.40
C LYS A 421 -16.58 2.68 25.91
N ARG A 422 -15.98 3.48 26.81
CA ARG A 422 -15.79 3.11 28.22
C ARG A 422 -16.94 3.45 29.16
N ASN A 423 -18.06 4.05 28.69
CA ASN A 423 -19.23 4.31 29.54
C ASN A 423 -20.50 3.74 28.92
N LYS A 424 -21.06 2.71 29.60
CA LYS A 424 -22.38 2.09 29.48
C LYS A 424 -22.55 1.00 28.40
N SER A 425 -22.13 -0.20 28.73
CA SER A 425 -22.94 -1.42 28.73
C SER A 425 -22.17 -2.50 29.49
N SER A 426 -22.52 -2.67 30.74
CA SER A 426 -21.98 -3.68 31.67
C SER A 426 -22.69 -4.99 31.47
N GLU A 427 -22.46 -5.65 30.35
CA GLU A 427 -22.42 -7.09 30.28
C GLU A 427 -21.11 -7.47 29.60
N GLN A 428 -20.00 -7.18 30.29
CA GLN A 428 -18.69 -7.73 29.97
C GLN A 428 -18.70 -9.19 30.39
N ARG A 429 -18.79 -10.11 29.42
CA ARG A 429 -18.23 -11.45 29.60
C ARG A 429 -16.81 -11.26 30.16
N LYS A 430 -16.63 -11.52 31.46
CA LYS A 430 -15.33 -11.43 32.13
C LYS A 430 -14.41 -12.40 31.40
N MET A 431 -13.44 -11.88 30.66
CA MET A 431 -12.39 -12.71 30.04
C MET A 431 -11.82 -13.63 31.12
N THR A 432 -11.80 -14.91 30.87
CA THR A 432 -11.22 -15.90 31.79
C THR A 432 -9.74 -15.57 32.02
N LYS A 433 -9.19 -16.01 33.17
CA LYS A 433 -7.76 -15.82 33.49
C LYS A 433 -6.86 -16.39 32.37
N LYS A 434 -7.33 -17.43 31.69
CA LYS A 434 -6.69 -18.13 30.57
C LYS A 434 -6.65 -17.27 29.29
N GLU A 435 -7.75 -16.58 28.94
CA GLU A 435 -7.83 -15.66 27.79
C GLU A 435 -6.97 -14.41 28.00
N LYS A 436 -6.93 -13.85 29.22
CA LYS A 436 -6.05 -12.72 29.57
C LYS A 436 -4.59 -13.11 29.42
N MET A 437 -4.21 -14.31 29.90
CA MET A 437 -2.84 -14.82 29.78
C MET A 437 -2.47 -15.09 28.33
N ALA A 438 -3.35 -15.67 27.50
CA ALA A 438 -3.13 -15.92 26.08
C ALA A 438 -2.97 -14.61 25.30
N ASN A 439 -3.75 -13.57 25.62
CA ASN A 439 -3.64 -12.26 25.00
C ASN A 439 -2.34 -11.54 25.40
N THR A 440 -1.89 -11.71 26.63
CA THR A 440 -0.60 -11.19 27.12
C THR A 440 0.57 -11.91 26.43
N VAL A 441 0.53 -13.23 26.33
CA VAL A 441 1.54 -14.03 25.60
C VAL A 441 1.58 -13.64 24.13
N TYR A 442 0.44 -13.42 23.49
CA TYR A 442 0.38 -12.94 22.10
C TYR A 442 1.03 -11.57 21.94
N LYS A 443 0.74 -10.61 22.83
CA LYS A 443 1.36 -9.27 22.82
C LYS A 443 2.88 -9.34 23.03
N LEU A 444 3.34 -10.14 23.99
CA LEU A 444 4.77 -10.35 24.26
C LEU A 444 5.48 -11.03 23.07
N SER A 445 4.82 -11.97 22.41
CA SER A 445 5.37 -12.63 21.21
C SER A 445 5.48 -11.68 20.02
N MET A 446 4.53 -10.74 19.85
CA MET A 446 4.63 -9.68 18.84
C MET A 446 5.79 -8.73 19.12
N VAL A 447 6.02 -8.38 20.40
CA VAL A 447 7.20 -7.59 20.81
C VAL A 447 8.49 -8.40 20.57
N GLY A 448 8.47 -9.70 20.83
CA GLY A 448 9.61 -10.59 20.54
C GLY A 448 9.94 -10.68 19.05
N ILE A 449 8.93 -10.85 18.18
CA ILE A 449 9.12 -10.82 16.71
C ILE A 449 9.70 -9.48 16.28
N LEU A 450 9.23 -8.38 16.85
CA LEU A 450 9.75 -7.05 16.59
C LEU A 450 11.23 -6.94 17.00
N GLY A 451 11.57 -7.44 18.18
CA GLY A 451 12.96 -7.50 18.66
C GLY A 451 13.86 -8.32 17.72
N LEU A 452 13.36 -9.46 17.21
CA LEU A 452 14.09 -10.28 16.24
C LEU A 452 14.30 -9.56 14.90
N ILE A 453 13.32 -8.80 14.41
CA ILE A 453 13.46 -8.01 13.18
C ILE A 453 14.52 -6.92 13.38
N ILE A 454 14.50 -6.20 14.50
CA ILE A 454 15.50 -5.17 14.84
C ILE A 454 16.89 -5.81 14.98
N PHE A 455 16.98 -6.94 15.67
CA PHE A 455 18.23 -7.67 15.82
C PHE A 455 18.77 -8.17 14.48
N GLY A 456 17.91 -8.71 13.60
CA GLY A 456 18.28 -9.11 12.24
C GLY A 456 18.79 -7.94 11.40
N GLY A 457 18.16 -6.77 11.51
CA GLY A 457 18.63 -5.53 10.89
C GLY A 457 20.00 -5.08 11.42
N PHE A 458 20.20 -5.15 12.74
CA PHE A 458 21.49 -4.85 13.35
C PHE A 458 22.58 -5.82 12.88
N MET A 459 22.29 -7.13 12.83
CA MET A 459 23.24 -8.13 12.35
C MET A 459 23.56 -7.93 10.86
N ALA A 460 22.59 -7.54 10.03
CA ALA A 460 22.81 -7.24 8.62
C ALA A 460 23.72 -6.01 8.44
N ILE A 461 23.52 -4.95 9.23
CA ILE A 461 24.37 -3.75 9.22
C ILE A 461 25.78 -4.10 9.69
N ASN A 462 25.90 -4.90 10.74
CA ASN A 462 27.22 -5.31 11.26
C ASN A 462 27.96 -6.18 10.24
N GLY A 463 27.26 -7.12 9.57
CA GLY A 463 27.84 -7.94 8.50
C GLY A 463 28.25 -7.10 7.29
N TYR A 464 27.45 -6.09 6.92
CA TYR A 464 27.84 -5.15 5.87
C TYR A 464 29.13 -4.40 6.25
N ASN A 465 29.19 -3.82 7.44
CA ASN A 465 30.33 -3.03 7.88
C ASN A 465 31.61 -3.87 8.00
N SER A 466 31.47 -5.16 8.36
CA SER A 466 32.64 -6.03 8.56
C SER A 466 33.14 -6.69 7.28
N ASP A 467 32.25 -6.94 6.30
CA ASP A 467 32.57 -7.81 5.16
C ASP A 467 32.56 -7.07 3.82
N ILE A 468 31.73 -6.06 3.66
CA ILE A 468 31.48 -5.41 2.37
C ILE A 468 32.00 -3.98 2.35
N TYR A 469 31.81 -3.23 3.40
CA TYR A 469 32.26 -1.85 3.49
C TYR A 469 33.77 -1.68 3.25
N PRO A 470 34.67 -2.57 3.76
CA PRO A 470 36.07 -2.54 3.40
C PRO A 470 36.32 -2.68 1.89
N LEU A 471 35.55 -3.55 1.19
CA LEU A 471 35.69 -3.73 -0.26
C LEU A 471 35.27 -2.48 -1.05
N ASP A 472 34.20 -1.82 -0.64
CA ASP A 472 33.75 -0.58 -1.26
C ASP A 472 34.78 0.55 -1.09
N ARG A 473 35.45 0.63 0.08
CA ARG A 473 36.55 1.58 0.31
C ARG A 473 37.75 1.27 -0.55
N ILE A 474 38.20 0.00 -0.57
CA ILE A 474 39.33 -0.45 -1.40
C ILE A 474 39.05 -0.10 -2.86
N ARG A 475 37.86 -0.37 -3.36
CA ARG A 475 37.46 0.01 -4.71
C ARG A 475 37.56 1.52 -4.94
N GLY A 476 37.07 2.34 -4.02
CA GLY A 476 37.16 3.81 -4.10
C GLY A 476 38.63 4.30 -4.14
N HIS A 477 39.51 3.66 -3.41
CA HIS A 477 40.94 3.96 -3.48
C HIS A 477 41.57 3.57 -4.83
N PHE A 478 41.19 2.44 -5.43
CA PHE A 478 41.62 2.09 -6.79
C PHE A 478 41.10 3.08 -7.83
N ASP A 479 39.87 3.54 -7.72
CA ASP A 479 39.33 4.62 -8.58
C ASP A 479 40.16 5.91 -8.45
N GLY A 480 40.63 6.22 -7.23
CA GLY A 480 41.50 7.37 -6.96
C GLY A 480 42.90 7.22 -7.58
N ILE A 481 43.44 5.99 -7.61
CA ILE A 481 44.72 5.68 -8.26
C ILE A 481 44.61 5.88 -9.78
N ILE A 482 43.59 5.29 -10.40
CA ILE A 482 43.36 5.33 -11.85
C ILE A 482 43.17 6.78 -12.33
N GLY A 483 42.59 7.64 -11.52
CA GLY A 483 42.40 9.07 -11.83
C GLY A 483 43.61 9.97 -11.59
N SER A 484 44.71 9.45 -11.00
CA SER A 484 45.88 10.24 -10.59
C SER A 484 47.09 10.04 -11.47
N SER A 485 47.81 11.14 -11.70
CA SER A 485 49.16 11.14 -12.30
C SER A 485 50.26 11.50 -11.29
N ASP A 486 49.90 11.67 -10.01
CA ASP A 486 50.81 12.04 -8.93
C ASP A 486 51.23 10.78 -8.10
N PRO A 487 52.50 10.38 -8.08
CA PRO A 487 52.96 9.23 -7.29
C PRO A 487 52.65 9.32 -5.79
N GLU A 488 52.66 10.52 -5.19
CA GLU A 488 52.40 10.69 -3.77
C GLU A 488 50.92 10.42 -3.46
N VAL A 489 50.01 10.86 -4.33
CA VAL A 489 48.57 10.57 -4.21
C VAL A 489 48.32 9.07 -4.35
N ILE A 490 48.96 8.43 -5.32
CA ILE A 490 48.87 7.00 -5.54
C ILE A 490 49.39 6.22 -4.34
N ARG A 491 50.53 6.62 -3.77
CA ARG A 491 51.08 6.03 -2.54
C ARG A 491 50.10 6.12 -1.38
N ALA A 492 49.51 7.28 -1.16
CA ALA A 492 48.51 7.48 -0.09
C ALA A 492 47.29 6.54 -0.24
N HIS A 493 46.81 6.37 -1.48
CA HIS A 493 45.72 5.41 -1.77
C HIS A 493 46.13 3.97 -1.55
N LEU A 494 47.34 3.54 -1.97
CA LEU A 494 47.84 2.18 -1.76
C LEU A 494 47.98 1.84 -0.27
N ILE A 495 48.49 2.77 0.54
CA ILE A 495 48.57 2.61 2.01
C ILE A 495 47.16 2.49 2.62
N ALA A 496 46.23 3.29 2.16
CA ALA A 496 44.84 3.20 2.62
C ALA A 496 44.19 1.84 2.26
N ILE A 497 44.50 1.29 1.08
CA ILE A 497 44.06 -0.07 0.68
C ILE A 497 44.62 -1.12 1.63
N GLN A 498 45.91 -1.04 2.01
CA GLN A 498 46.53 -1.99 2.95
C GLN A 498 45.79 -2.00 4.29
N LEU A 499 45.46 -0.81 4.83
CA LEU A 499 44.72 -0.65 6.08
C LEU A 499 43.29 -1.22 5.97
N ASP A 500 42.60 -0.98 4.86
CA ASP A 500 41.25 -1.48 4.63
C ASP A 500 41.19 -2.99 4.36
N MET A 501 42.31 -3.59 3.93
CA MET A 501 42.44 -5.04 3.73
C MET A 501 42.72 -5.80 5.03
N GLU A 502 43.30 -5.17 6.05
CA GLU A 502 43.67 -5.81 7.32
C GLU A 502 42.49 -6.57 7.97
N PRO A 503 41.28 -6.03 8.11
CA PRO A 503 40.15 -6.76 8.67
C PRO A 503 39.66 -7.94 7.82
N LEU A 504 39.97 -7.94 6.51
CA LEU A 504 39.60 -9.03 5.60
C LEU A 504 40.61 -10.18 5.68
N LEU A 505 41.86 -9.88 6.03
CA LEU A 505 42.96 -10.84 6.15
C LEU A 505 42.97 -11.51 7.53
N GLU A 506 42.63 -10.79 8.62
CA GLU A 506 42.52 -11.36 9.97
C GLU A 506 41.49 -12.50 10.07
N LYS A 507 40.53 -12.54 9.16
CA LYS A 507 39.50 -13.61 9.09
C LYS A 507 40.02 -14.90 8.43
N LEU A 508 41.23 -14.91 7.92
CA LEU A 508 41.84 -16.08 7.32
C LEU A 508 42.46 -16.97 8.41
N PRO A 509 42.24 -18.30 8.41
CA PRO A 509 42.87 -19.18 9.40
C PRO A 509 44.39 -19.23 9.20
N GLU A 510 45.13 -19.11 10.30
CA GLU A 510 46.58 -19.34 10.31
C GLU A 510 46.91 -20.77 9.86
N THR A 511 47.67 -20.92 8.76
CA THR A 511 48.16 -22.25 8.32
C THR A 511 49.55 -22.18 7.74
N THR A 512 50.33 -23.15 8.17
CA THR A 512 51.79 -23.29 7.99
C THR A 512 52.23 -24.02 6.73
N ASP A 513 51.38 -24.32 5.75
CA ASP A 513 51.76 -25.08 4.53
C ASP A 513 51.73 -24.25 3.26
N THR A 514 52.89 -24.05 2.68
CA THR A 514 53.24 -23.15 1.58
C THR A 514 52.83 -23.61 0.18
N HIS A 515 52.35 -24.84 -0.04
CA HIS A 515 52.07 -25.37 -1.39
C HIS A 515 50.60 -25.72 -1.71
N SER A 516 49.71 -25.74 -0.71
CA SER A 516 48.28 -25.96 -0.92
C SER A 516 47.45 -24.67 -0.90
N GLN A 517 48.09 -23.52 -0.97
CA GLN A 517 47.54 -22.21 -0.59
C GLN A 517 46.59 -21.58 -1.60
N ILE A 518 46.41 -22.16 -2.78
CA ILE A 518 45.70 -21.41 -3.84
C ILE A 518 44.19 -21.60 -3.83
N ILE A 519 43.62 -22.65 -3.25
CA ILE A 519 42.18 -22.96 -3.48
C ILE A 519 41.36 -23.26 -2.23
N SER A 520 41.94 -23.58 -1.05
CA SER A 520 41.11 -24.28 -0.04
C SER A 520 40.84 -23.60 1.30
N LYS A 521 41.23 -22.35 1.53
CA LYS A 521 41.17 -21.80 2.90
C LYS A 521 40.48 -20.46 3.06
N ASN A 522 39.23 -20.44 2.67
CA ASN A 522 38.34 -19.40 3.13
C ASN A 522 37.05 -20.05 3.70
N PRO A 523 37.04 -20.48 4.97
CA PRO A 523 35.86 -21.13 5.56
C PRO A 523 34.63 -20.22 5.67
N VAL A 524 34.79 -18.94 5.37
CA VAL A 524 33.75 -17.93 5.43
C VAL A 524 32.91 -17.87 4.16
N TRP A 525 33.41 -18.33 3.02
CA TRP A 525 32.73 -18.24 1.72
C TRP A 525 32.30 -19.59 1.17
N ILE A 526 31.13 -19.65 0.57
CA ILE A 526 30.58 -20.88 -0.05
C ILE A 526 31.38 -21.20 -1.32
N PHE A 527 31.83 -20.15 -2.03
CA PHE A 527 32.57 -20.28 -3.28
C PHE A 527 33.86 -19.45 -3.21
N ALA A 528 35.01 -20.10 -3.18
CA ALA A 528 36.31 -19.46 -3.35
C ALA A 528 36.58 -19.25 -4.85
N THR A 529 36.93 -18.03 -5.24
CA THR A 529 37.30 -17.65 -6.61
C THR A 529 38.65 -16.97 -6.60
N GLU A 530 39.29 -16.82 -7.77
CA GLU A 530 40.51 -16.03 -7.92
C GLU A 530 40.31 -14.58 -7.42
N SER A 531 39.12 -14.01 -7.62
CA SER A 531 38.79 -12.66 -7.20
C SER A 531 38.65 -12.52 -5.68
N THR A 532 38.38 -13.60 -4.95
CA THR A 532 38.29 -13.61 -3.48
C THR A 532 39.61 -13.97 -2.79
N ASN A 533 40.70 -14.07 -3.52
CA ASN A 533 42.05 -14.30 -2.98
C ASN A 533 42.69 -12.98 -2.53
N PHE A 534 42.31 -12.52 -1.33
CA PHE A 534 42.78 -11.23 -0.79
C PHE A 534 44.27 -11.20 -0.47
N ILE A 535 44.88 -12.35 -0.18
CA ILE A 535 46.34 -12.42 -0.03
C ILE A 535 47.03 -12.05 -1.35
N ARG A 536 46.53 -12.57 -2.49
CA ARG A 536 47.06 -12.22 -3.81
C ARG A 536 46.85 -10.73 -4.12
N ILE A 537 45.71 -10.18 -3.77
CA ILE A 537 45.42 -8.76 -3.98
C ILE A 537 46.38 -7.92 -3.14
N GLN A 538 46.61 -8.26 -1.87
CA GLN A 538 47.55 -7.57 -1.00
C GLN A 538 48.98 -7.61 -1.57
N ASN A 539 49.47 -8.79 -1.97
CA ASN A 539 50.81 -8.94 -2.58
C ASN A 539 50.98 -8.06 -3.82
N ASN A 540 49.93 -7.90 -4.64
CA ASN A 540 49.95 -6.98 -5.78
C ASN A 540 49.98 -5.51 -5.35
N VAL A 541 49.24 -5.14 -4.29
CA VAL A 541 49.25 -3.77 -3.72
C VAL A 541 50.63 -3.45 -3.17
N ASP A 542 51.26 -4.39 -2.47
CA ASP A 542 52.63 -4.25 -1.94
C ASP A 542 53.66 -4.07 -3.07
N ALA A 543 53.54 -4.86 -4.13
CA ALA A 543 54.40 -4.72 -5.32
C ALA A 543 54.18 -3.37 -6.04
N MET A 544 52.93 -2.90 -6.11
CA MET A 544 52.62 -1.56 -6.65
C MET A 544 53.24 -0.46 -5.79
N LEU A 545 53.22 -0.59 -4.47
CA LEU A 545 53.83 0.38 -3.57
C LEU A 545 55.35 0.50 -3.78
N VAL A 546 56.04 -0.63 -3.98
CA VAL A 546 57.46 -0.63 -4.34
C VAL A 546 57.66 0.07 -5.69
N SER A 547 56.86 -0.27 -6.71
CA SER A 547 56.96 0.36 -8.04
C SER A 547 56.71 1.88 -8.00
N VAL A 548 55.76 2.36 -7.21
CA VAL A 548 55.49 3.82 -7.05
C VAL A 548 56.70 4.52 -6.42
N ASN A 549 57.37 3.90 -5.43
CA ASN A 549 58.56 4.46 -4.80
C ASN A 549 59.74 4.55 -5.79
N GLU A 550 59.90 3.56 -6.65
CA GLU A 550 60.93 3.58 -7.70
C GLU A 550 60.61 4.66 -8.76
N ILE A 551 59.39 4.76 -9.20
CA ILE A 551 58.94 5.74 -10.21
C ILE A 551 59.07 7.18 -9.67
N SER A 552 58.77 7.41 -8.40
CA SER A 552 58.89 8.73 -7.78
C SER A 552 60.31 9.31 -7.80
N ALA A 553 61.33 8.45 -7.94
CA ALA A 553 62.72 8.86 -8.09
C ALA A 553 63.11 9.20 -9.54
N ILE A 554 62.23 8.96 -10.52
CA ILE A 554 62.49 9.21 -11.95
C ILE A 554 61.88 10.59 -12.32
N PRO A 555 62.62 11.43 -13.07
CA PRO A 555 62.06 12.71 -13.54
C PRO A 555 60.84 12.53 -14.43
N PRO A 556 59.78 13.37 -14.28
CA PRO A 556 58.48 13.21 -14.99
C PRO A 556 58.57 13.29 -16.53
N ASN A 557 59.63 13.86 -17.07
CA ASN A 557 59.86 13.98 -18.54
C ASN A 557 60.51 12.73 -19.12
N ASN A 558 60.81 11.69 -18.33
CA ASN A 558 61.41 10.45 -18.77
C ASN A 558 60.33 9.45 -19.25
N SER A 559 60.60 8.76 -20.37
CA SER A 559 59.71 7.72 -20.89
C SER A 559 59.47 6.57 -19.90
N ALA A 560 60.47 6.22 -19.09
CA ALA A 560 60.33 5.21 -18.05
C ALA A 560 59.33 5.60 -16.96
N TYR A 561 59.22 6.91 -16.62
CA TYR A 561 58.21 7.43 -15.71
C TYR A 561 56.81 7.17 -16.26
N HIS A 562 56.54 7.57 -17.49
CA HIS A 562 55.25 7.39 -18.14
C HIS A 562 54.85 5.93 -18.29
N THR A 563 55.78 5.06 -18.65
CA THR A 563 55.55 3.62 -18.77
C THR A 563 55.23 3.00 -17.41
N GLY A 564 55.96 3.38 -16.37
CA GLY A 564 55.71 2.90 -15.00
C GLY A 564 54.38 3.35 -14.46
N MET A 565 53.99 4.61 -14.66
CA MET A 565 52.68 5.14 -14.26
C MET A 565 51.53 4.44 -15.00
N MET A 566 51.72 4.14 -16.28
CA MET A 566 50.72 3.41 -17.05
C MET A 566 50.56 1.96 -16.57
N ASP A 567 51.67 1.28 -16.19
CA ASP A 567 51.63 -0.05 -15.60
C ASP A 567 50.86 -0.06 -14.25
N ILE A 568 51.13 0.91 -13.38
CA ILE A 568 50.44 1.06 -12.12
C ILE A 568 48.92 1.25 -12.35
N ASN A 569 48.51 2.13 -13.27
CA ASN A 569 47.10 2.37 -13.56
C ASN A 569 46.42 1.11 -14.13
N ASN A 570 47.08 0.37 -15.00
CA ASN A 570 46.55 -0.88 -15.55
C ASN A 570 46.37 -1.97 -14.45
N ARG A 571 47.36 -2.11 -13.55
CA ARG A 571 47.27 -3.03 -12.41
C ARG A 571 46.15 -2.59 -11.45
N ALA A 572 46.02 -1.30 -11.18
CA ALA A 572 44.94 -0.76 -10.34
C ALA A 572 43.55 -1.07 -10.92
N ASP A 573 43.36 -0.92 -12.24
CA ASP A 573 42.11 -1.25 -12.91
C ASP A 573 41.77 -2.74 -12.84
N LEU A 574 42.79 -3.61 -13.04
CA LEU A 574 42.62 -5.05 -12.90
C LEU A 574 42.25 -5.46 -11.47
N LEU A 575 42.90 -4.89 -10.46
CA LEU A 575 42.60 -5.18 -9.06
C LEU A 575 41.24 -4.62 -8.65
N ARG A 576 40.84 -3.44 -9.16
CA ARG A 576 39.53 -2.88 -9.00
C ARG A 576 38.43 -3.82 -9.53
N GLN A 577 38.64 -4.39 -10.72
CA GLN A 577 37.72 -5.38 -11.29
C GLN A 577 37.64 -6.63 -10.41
N ASN A 578 38.78 -7.14 -9.93
CA ASN A 578 38.80 -8.29 -9.01
C ASN A 578 37.98 -8.00 -7.73
N ILE A 579 38.07 -6.81 -7.15
CA ILE A 579 37.26 -6.42 -5.98
C ILE A 579 35.76 -6.35 -6.33
N MET A 580 35.42 -5.83 -7.50
CA MET A 580 34.03 -5.83 -7.99
C MET A 580 33.48 -7.26 -8.16
N ASP A 581 34.27 -8.16 -8.68
CA ASP A 581 33.91 -9.58 -8.88
C ASP A 581 33.84 -10.35 -7.55
N ALA A 582 34.63 -9.96 -6.54
CA ALA A 582 34.61 -10.55 -5.21
C ALA A 582 33.36 -10.14 -4.40
N THR A 583 32.86 -8.91 -4.58
CA THR A 583 31.79 -8.32 -3.76
C THR A 583 30.54 -9.21 -3.68
N PRO A 584 29.96 -9.78 -4.77
CA PRO A 584 28.79 -10.65 -4.67
C PRO A 584 29.00 -11.88 -3.78
N TYR A 585 30.21 -12.46 -3.77
CA TYR A 585 30.53 -13.65 -2.97
C TYR A 585 30.62 -13.37 -1.48
N MET A 586 30.87 -12.12 -1.08
CA MET A 586 30.91 -11.72 0.31
C MET A 586 29.51 -11.71 0.94
N TYR A 587 28.46 -11.44 0.17
CA TYR A 587 27.07 -11.53 0.64
C TYR A 587 26.66 -12.98 0.94
N VAL A 588 27.26 -13.96 0.25
CA VAL A 588 26.92 -15.38 0.32
C VAL A 588 27.97 -16.13 1.16
N SER A 589 28.36 -15.60 2.32
CA SER A 589 29.22 -16.33 3.25
C SER A 589 28.46 -17.46 3.94
N LEU A 590 29.14 -18.57 4.28
CA LEU A 590 28.52 -19.67 5.04
C LEU A 590 27.88 -19.15 6.35
N ALA A 591 28.54 -18.26 7.05
CA ALA A 591 28.04 -17.67 8.28
C ALA A 591 26.74 -16.86 8.04
N ASN A 592 26.67 -16.06 6.97
CA ASN A 592 25.49 -15.28 6.62
C ASN A 592 24.32 -16.17 6.19
N VAL A 593 24.58 -17.24 5.44
CA VAL A 593 23.57 -18.20 5.02
C VAL A 593 23.02 -18.97 6.22
N PHE A 594 23.88 -19.52 7.09
CA PHE A 594 23.44 -20.26 8.28
C PHE A 594 22.68 -19.35 9.26
N SER A 595 23.18 -18.15 9.54
CA SER A 595 22.48 -17.21 10.43
C SER A 595 21.15 -16.77 9.85
N SER A 596 21.03 -16.53 8.54
CA SER A 596 19.78 -16.21 7.87
C SER A 596 18.78 -17.37 7.92
N ILE A 597 19.22 -18.60 7.69
CA ILE A 597 18.38 -19.80 7.79
C ILE A 597 17.87 -19.98 9.21
N ILE A 598 18.73 -19.88 10.23
CA ILE A 598 18.36 -19.99 11.64
C ILE A 598 17.36 -18.89 12.00
N TRP A 599 17.63 -17.66 11.60
CA TRP A 599 16.76 -16.52 11.88
C TRP A 599 15.35 -16.67 11.25
N ILE A 600 15.28 -17.09 9.97
CA ILE A 600 14.03 -17.40 9.28
C ILE A 600 13.30 -18.55 9.96
N ALA A 601 14.00 -19.62 10.34
CA ALA A 601 13.41 -20.77 11.03
C ALA A 601 12.83 -20.39 12.39
N VAL A 602 13.50 -19.53 13.15
CA VAL A 602 13.01 -19.01 14.44
C VAL A 602 11.74 -18.18 14.23
N ILE A 603 11.69 -17.29 13.25
CA ILE A 603 10.50 -16.48 12.93
C ILE A 603 9.34 -17.39 12.52
N ILE A 604 9.56 -18.36 11.63
CA ILE A 604 8.53 -19.31 11.18
C ILE A 604 8.05 -20.15 12.36
N GLY A 605 8.96 -20.61 13.24
CA GLY A 605 8.65 -21.39 14.44
C GLY A 605 7.75 -20.62 15.41
N ILE A 606 8.09 -19.37 15.71
CA ILE A 606 7.30 -18.49 16.58
C ILE A 606 5.93 -18.23 15.95
N PHE A 607 5.87 -17.91 14.66
CA PHE A 607 4.63 -17.64 13.94
C PHE A 607 3.70 -18.89 13.91
N SER A 608 4.28 -20.08 13.69
CA SER A 608 3.55 -21.34 13.67
C SER A 608 3.00 -21.71 15.06
N ALA A 609 3.78 -21.49 16.12
CA ALA A 609 3.36 -21.69 17.50
C ALA A 609 2.20 -20.77 17.88
N LEU A 610 2.27 -19.49 17.46
CA LEU A 610 1.19 -18.51 17.67
C LEU A 610 -0.09 -18.90 16.92
N LYS A 611 0.04 -19.38 15.68
CA LYS A 611 -1.08 -19.86 14.87
C LYS A 611 -1.75 -21.06 15.48
N ARG A 612 -1.00 -22.08 15.93
CA ARG A 612 -1.53 -23.28 16.62
C ARG A 612 -2.30 -22.91 17.89
N LYS A 613 -1.73 -22.03 18.71
CA LYS A 613 -2.38 -21.60 19.96
C LYS A 613 -3.67 -20.83 19.73
N ARG A 614 -3.74 -20.04 18.65
CA ARG A 614 -4.96 -19.31 18.23
C ARG A 614 -6.05 -20.25 17.72
N THR A 615 -5.68 -21.32 17.00
CA THR A 615 -6.62 -22.34 16.50
C THR A 615 -7.19 -23.15 17.67
N GLN A 616 -6.36 -23.60 18.61
CA GLN A 616 -6.79 -24.34 19.81
C GLN A 616 -7.75 -23.54 20.70
N LEU A 617 -7.55 -22.21 20.81
CA LEU A 617 -8.46 -21.34 21.56
C LEU A 617 -9.81 -21.18 20.84
N LYS A 618 -9.85 -21.20 19.51
CA LYS A 618 -11.10 -21.15 18.73
C LYS A 618 -11.87 -22.48 18.79
N GLU A 619 -11.18 -23.60 18.80
CA GLU A 619 -11.79 -24.93 18.89
C GLU A 619 -12.34 -25.22 20.30
N SER A 620 -11.69 -24.75 21.36
CA SER A 620 -12.21 -24.85 22.72
C SER A 620 -13.47 -24.01 22.96
N ASP A 621 -13.66 -22.93 22.19
CA ASP A 621 -14.88 -22.10 22.25
C ASP A 621 -16.06 -22.71 21.45
N SER A 622 -15.78 -23.61 20.48
CA SER A 622 -16.81 -24.29 19.68
C SER A 622 -17.35 -25.58 20.29
N ILE A 623 -16.67 -26.13 21.30
CA ILE A 623 -17.05 -27.37 22.02
C ILE A 623 -17.78 -27.05 23.33
N GLY A 624 -17.88 -25.79 23.71
CA GLY A 624 -18.47 -25.29 24.95
C GLY A 624 -19.83 -24.59 24.79
N VAL A 625 -20.58 -24.90 23.71
CA VAL A 625 -22.00 -24.47 23.54
C VAL A 625 -22.87 -25.70 23.40
#